data_70c6a7e35663680ec545e10eb2c6672b
#
_entry.id   70c6a7e35663680ec545e10eb2c6672b
#
_cell.length_a   1.000
_cell.length_b   1.000
_cell.length_c   1.000
_cell.angle_alpha   90.00
_cell.angle_beta   90.00
_cell.angle_gamma   90.00
#
_symmetry.space_group_name_H-M   'P 1'
#
loop_
_entity.id
_entity.type
_entity.pdbx_description
1 polymer ?
#
loop_
_entity_poly.entity_id
_entity_poly.type
_entity_poly.pdbx_seq_one_letter_code
_entity_poly.pdbx_strand_id
1 'polypeptide(L)'
;STEAVSKYLKKGTMVVLESTTYPGTTEELIKPILEEGSGLKCGEDFYLGFSPERVDPGNLIYKTKNTPKVVGAIGKDATEVIAAMYRAVLEGEVYEVSSPAVAEMEKILENTYRNINIGLVNELTMLCNEMGISMWEVVDAAKTKPYGFQPFYPGPGLGGHCIPLDPYYLSWKAREYGFHTSMIESSMMINDKMPEYCVDRASKMLNRRAKRAMNGSKVLVLGVAYKQDIDDYRESPA
;
A
#
# COMPACT_ATOMS: atom_id res chain seq x y z
N SER A 1 -5.11 4.28 -20.70
CA SER A 1 -6.48 4.74 -20.32
C SER A 1 -6.62 6.25 -20.51
N THR A 2 -5.76 7.11 -19.97
CA THR A 2 -5.85 8.59 -20.01
C THR A 2 -5.93 9.14 -21.43
N GLU A 3 -5.10 8.66 -22.37
CA GLU A 3 -5.17 9.01 -23.80
C GLU A 3 -6.52 8.65 -24.45
N ALA A 4 -7.15 7.57 -23.99
CA ALA A 4 -8.49 7.22 -24.49
C ALA A 4 -9.55 8.18 -23.95
N VAL A 5 -9.44 8.60 -22.69
CA VAL A 5 -10.34 9.59 -22.08
C VAL A 5 -10.20 10.95 -22.74
N SER A 6 -8.97 11.40 -23.03
CA SER A 6 -8.72 12.72 -23.61
C SER A 6 -9.48 12.95 -24.93
N LYS A 7 -9.63 11.90 -25.75
CA LYS A 7 -10.34 11.95 -27.05
C LYS A 7 -11.84 12.26 -26.93
N TYR A 8 -12.43 12.00 -25.76
CA TYR A 8 -13.87 12.17 -25.51
C TYR A 8 -14.17 13.23 -24.45
N LEU A 9 -13.12 13.89 -23.93
CA LEU A 9 -13.26 14.91 -22.90
C LEU A 9 -14.06 16.11 -23.41
N LYS A 10 -14.98 16.62 -22.59
CA LYS A 10 -15.82 17.77 -22.92
C LYS A 10 -15.71 18.83 -21.84
N LYS A 11 -16.05 20.08 -22.17
CA LYS A 11 -16.14 21.14 -21.16
C LYS A 11 -17.12 20.79 -20.05
N GLY A 12 -16.73 21.07 -18.81
CA GLY A 12 -17.49 20.74 -17.60
C GLY A 12 -17.32 19.30 -17.14
N THR A 13 -16.50 18.47 -17.80
CA THR A 13 -16.22 17.10 -17.36
C THR A 13 -15.34 17.10 -16.11
N MET A 14 -15.61 16.14 -15.24
CA MET A 14 -14.78 15.82 -14.07
C MET A 14 -14.00 14.54 -14.34
N VAL A 15 -12.69 14.57 -14.16
CA VAL A 15 -11.80 13.41 -14.25
C VAL A 15 -11.15 13.19 -12.90
N VAL A 16 -11.27 11.98 -12.36
CA VAL A 16 -10.65 11.62 -11.09
C VAL A 16 -9.78 10.37 -11.28
N LEU A 17 -8.52 10.48 -10.93
CA LEU A 17 -7.62 9.33 -10.85
C LEU A 17 -7.80 8.68 -9.48
N GLU A 18 -8.06 7.37 -9.46
CA GLU A 18 -8.25 6.61 -8.21
C GLU A 18 -7.17 5.53 -8.00
N SER A 19 -6.43 5.19 -9.05
CA SER A 19 -5.37 4.18 -8.99
C SER A 19 -4.18 4.67 -8.19
N THR A 20 -3.62 3.82 -7.33
CA THR A 20 -2.41 4.15 -6.55
C THR A 20 -1.24 4.47 -7.48
N THR A 21 -0.54 5.54 -7.16
CA THR A 21 0.57 6.08 -7.94
C THR A 21 1.50 6.92 -7.05
N TYR A 22 2.64 7.39 -7.61
CA TYR A 22 3.55 8.30 -6.91
C TYR A 22 3.00 9.75 -6.88
N PRO A 23 3.36 10.54 -5.85
CA PRO A 23 2.97 11.94 -5.75
C PRO A 23 3.44 12.76 -6.96
N GLY A 24 2.52 13.53 -7.53
CA GLY A 24 2.72 14.34 -8.73
C GLY A 24 2.17 13.70 -10.01
N THR A 25 1.77 12.43 -10.02
CA THR A 25 1.27 11.76 -11.23
C THR A 25 0.09 12.50 -11.87
N THR A 26 -0.88 12.96 -11.08
CA THR A 26 -2.05 13.66 -11.59
C THR A 26 -1.66 14.96 -12.32
N GLU A 27 -0.73 15.72 -11.76
CA GLU A 27 -0.32 17.02 -12.32
C GLU A 27 0.73 16.89 -13.41
N GLU A 28 1.73 16.01 -13.23
CA GLU A 28 2.88 15.91 -14.12
C GLU A 28 2.63 15.03 -15.34
N LEU A 29 1.78 13.99 -15.21
CA LEU A 29 1.52 13.01 -16.25
C LEU A 29 0.09 13.09 -16.80
N ILE A 30 -0.92 13.00 -15.93
CA ILE A 30 -2.32 12.89 -16.37
C ILE A 30 -2.82 14.17 -16.98
N LYS A 31 -2.56 15.31 -16.34
CA LYS A 31 -2.98 16.62 -16.81
C LYS A 31 -2.48 16.93 -18.24
N PRO A 32 -1.16 16.84 -18.56
CA PRO A 32 -0.67 17.10 -19.92
C PRO A 32 -1.33 16.21 -20.98
N ILE A 33 -1.48 14.91 -20.70
CA ILE A 33 -2.11 13.97 -21.65
C ILE A 33 -3.57 14.36 -21.93
N LEU A 34 -4.31 14.79 -20.90
CA LEU A 34 -5.70 15.21 -21.07
C LEU A 34 -5.79 16.53 -21.86
N GLU A 35 -4.94 17.50 -21.56
CA GLU A 35 -4.91 18.80 -22.23
C GLU A 35 -4.48 18.67 -23.71
N GLU A 36 -3.41 17.94 -23.99
CA GLU A 36 -2.91 17.73 -25.36
C GLU A 36 -3.90 16.93 -26.21
N GLY A 37 -4.49 15.87 -25.66
CA GLY A 37 -5.40 15.00 -26.41
C GLY A 37 -6.78 15.58 -26.63
N SER A 38 -7.24 16.53 -25.81
CA SER A 38 -8.57 17.15 -25.91
C SER A 38 -8.54 18.58 -26.46
N GLY A 39 -7.42 19.28 -26.35
CA GLY A 39 -7.32 20.72 -26.61
C GLY A 39 -8.00 21.59 -25.53
N LEU A 40 -8.45 21.00 -24.42
CA LEU A 40 -9.10 21.69 -23.30
C LEU A 40 -8.09 22.00 -22.20
N LYS A 41 -8.40 22.95 -21.33
CA LYS A 41 -7.54 23.36 -20.21
C LYS A 41 -8.12 22.95 -18.87
N CYS A 42 -7.28 22.30 -18.04
CA CYS A 42 -7.61 21.94 -16.68
C CYS A 42 -7.81 23.18 -15.80
N GLY A 43 -8.87 23.20 -15.02
CA GLY A 43 -9.25 24.31 -14.16
C GLY A 43 -10.09 25.39 -14.85
N GLU A 44 -10.10 25.43 -16.21
CA GLU A 44 -10.94 26.31 -16.99
C GLU A 44 -12.09 25.56 -17.67
N ASP A 45 -11.76 24.47 -18.37
CA ASP A 45 -12.69 23.70 -19.19
C ASP A 45 -13.13 22.39 -18.54
N PHE A 46 -12.30 21.80 -17.68
CA PHE A 46 -12.59 20.55 -16.96
C PHE A 46 -11.94 20.51 -15.59
N TYR A 47 -12.46 19.65 -14.71
CA TYR A 47 -11.94 19.43 -13.39
C TYR A 47 -11.06 18.17 -13.38
N LEU A 48 -9.93 18.21 -12.66
CA LEU A 48 -9.03 17.07 -12.51
C LEU A 48 -8.61 16.91 -11.05
N GLY A 49 -8.77 15.71 -10.51
CA GLY A 49 -8.38 15.40 -9.15
C GLY A 49 -7.91 13.97 -8.97
N PHE A 50 -7.50 13.69 -7.75
CA PHE A 50 -7.09 12.37 -7.26
C PHE A 50 -7.89 12.01 -6.00
N SER A 51 -8.29 10.75 -5.90
CA SER A 51 -8.95 10.22 -4.72
C SER A 51 -8.57 8.74 -4.54
N PRO A 52 -7.70 8.39 -3.58
CA PRO A 52 -7.18 7.04 -3.46
C PRO A 52 -8.25 6.01 -3.10
N GLU A 53 -8.08 4.78 -3.58
CA GLU A 53 -8.82 3.63 -3.08
C GLU A 53 -8.25 3.17 -1.75
N ARG A 54 -9.09 3.11 -0.72
CA ARG A 54 -8.71 2.78 0.66
C ARG A 54 -9.40 1.52 1.20
N VAL A 55 -10.21 0.85 0.38
CA VAL A 55 -10.92 -0.36 0.80
C VAL A 55 -9.93 -1.51 1.00
N ASP A 56 -10.11 -2.23 2.09
CA ASP A 56 -9.38 -3.45 2.42
C ASP A 56 -10.23 -4.67 2.02
N PRO A 57 -9.87 -5.40 0.94
CA PRO A 57 -10.59 -6.58 0.52
C PRO A 57 -10.75 -7.60 1.65
N GLY A 58 -11.97 -8.10 1.82
CA GLY A 58 -12.31 -9.03 2.91
C GLY A 58 -12.69 -8.34 4.23
N ASN A 59 -12.60 -7.01 4.34
CA ASN A 59 -13.08 -6.29 5.52
C ASN A 59 -14.61 -6.38 5.63
N LEU A 60 -15.12 -6.83 6.77
CA LEU A 60 -16.56 -7.04 6.97
C LEU A 60 -17.28 -5.76 7.40
N ILE A 61 -16.58 -4.79 7.95
CA ILE A 61 -17.13 -3.56 8.54
C ILE A 61 -16.98 -2.39 7.54
N TYR A 62 -15.77 -2.14 7.07
CA TYR A 62 -15.46 -1.05 6.17
C TYR A 62 -15.48 -1.51 4.71
N LYS A 63 -16.38 -0.94 3.93
CA LYS A 63 -16.58 -1.20 2.50
C LYS A 63 -16.48 0.11 1.73
N THR A 64 -16.51 0.07 0.41
CA THR A 64 -16.42 1.26 -0.46
C THR A 64 -17.36 2.38 -0.01
N LYS A 65 -18.57 2.05 0.43
CA LYS A 65 -19.60 3.03 0.76
C LYS A 65 -19.35 3.79 2.06
N ASN A 66 -18.78 3.15 3.07
CA ASN A 66 -18.60 3.70 4.43
C ASN A 66 -17.14 3.92 4.85
N THR A 67 -16.19 3.63 3.98
CA THR A 67 -14.77 3.98 4.23
C THR A 67 -14.59 5.46 3.96
N PRO A 68 -13.97 6.23 4.88
CA PRO A 68 -13.66 7.63 4.64
C PRO A 68 -12.78 7.81 3.40
N LYS A 69 -13.12 8.80 2.56
CA LYS A 69 -12.42 9.08 1.30
C LYS A 69 -11.64 10.39 1.39
N VAL A 70 -10.48 10.43 0.75
CA VAL A 70 -9.66 11.65 0.63
C VAL A 70 -9.77 12.16 -0.80
N VAL A 71 -9.88 13.47 -0.98
CA VAL A 71 -10.00 14.11 -2.29
C VAL A 71 -9.05 15.30 -2.36
N GLY A 72 -8.18 15.32 -3.36
CA GLY A 72 -7.36 16.46 -3.72
C GLY A 72 -7.47 16.75 -5.22
N ALA A 73 -7.67 17.98 -5.61
CA ALA A 73 -7.81 18.34 -7.02
C ALA A 73 -6.99 19.59 -7.38
N ILE A 74 -6.90 19.87 -8.68
CA ILE A 74 -6.21 21.03 -9.21
C ILE A 74 -7.13 22.26 -9.06
N GLY A 75 -6.91 22.98 -7.99
CA GLY A 75 -7.70 24.15 -7.59
C GLY A 75 -8.81 23.83 -6.59
N LYS A 76 -9.14 24.82 -5.77
CA LYS A 76 -10.11 24.68 -4.68
C LYS A 76 -11.50 24.30 -5.19
N ASP A 77 -11.99 24.98 -6.22
CA ASP A 77 -13.30 24.72 -6.79
C ASP A 77 -13.43 23.29 -7.32
N ALA A 78 -12.36 22.77 -7.96
CA ALA A 78 -12.31 21.39 -8.43
C ALA A 78 -12.37 20.40 -7.25
N THR A 79 -11.67 20.69 -6.15
CA THR A 79 -11.70 19.85 -4.96
C THR A 79 -13.11 19.81 -4.34
N GLU A 80 -13.76 20.96 -4.19
CA GLU A 80 -15.12 21.06 -3.65
C GLU A 80 -16.14 20.31 -4.54
N VAL A 81 -16.07 20.46 -5.85
CA VAL A 81 -16.98 19.80 -6.81
C VAL A 81 -16.80 18.28 -6.77
N ILE A 82 -15.55 17.79 -6.81
CA ILE A 82 -15.26 16.35 -6.73
C ILE A 82 -15.67 15.78 -5.37
N ALA A 83 -15.38 16.49 -4.28
CA ALA A 83 -15.80 16.07 -2.94
C ALA A 83 -17.32 16.03 -2.80
N ALA A 84 -18.04 17.00 -3.37
CA ALA A 84 -19.51 17.00 -3.38
C ALA A 84 -20.09 15.78 -4.12
N MET A 85 -19.48 15.38 -5.24
CA MET A 85 -19.87 14.17 -5.97
C MET A 85 -19.72 12.92 -5.08
N TYR A 86 -18.59 12.76 -4.40
CA TYR A 86 -18.40 11.64 -3.50
C TYR A 86 -19.36 11.65 -2.30
N ARG A 87 -19.61 12.83 -1.69
CA ARG A 87 -20.59 12.97 -0.59
C ARG A 87 -22.02 12.60 -1.01
N ALA A 88 -22.35 12.76 -2.26
CA ALA A 88 -23.68 12.39 -2.77
C ALA A 88 -23.89 10.85 -2.87
N VAL A 89 -22.81 10.07 -2.94
CA VAL A 89 -22.88 8.61 -3.17
C VAL A 89 -22.31 7.77 -2.04
N LEU A 90 -21.47 8.35 -1.16
CA LEU A 90 -20.83 7.65 -0.06
C LEU A 90 -21.48 8.02 1.28
N GLU A 91 -21.43 7.09 2.21
CA GLU A 91 -21.83 7.29 3.62
C GLU A 91 -20.62 7.68 4.49
N GLY A 92 -19.41 7.31 4.06
CA GLY A 92 -18.16 7.67 4.72
C GLY A 92 -17.84 9.15 4.58
N GLU A 93 -17.09 9.69 5.54
CA GLU A 93 -16.64 11.07 5.50
C GLU A 93 -15.72 11.33 4.30
N VAL A 94 -15.84 12.50 3.65
CA VAL A 94 -14.97 12.92 2.54
C VAL A 94 -14.09 14.07 3.01
N TYR A 95 -12.80 13.78 3.13
CA TYR A 95 -11.76 14.74 3.53
C TYR A 95 -11.17 15.43 2.30
N GLU A 96 -11.23 16.74 2.28
CA GLU A 96 -10.61 17.55 1.25
C GLU A 96 -9.17 17.91 1.64
N VAL A 97 -8.24 17.71 0.70
CA VAL A 97 -6.84 18.12 0.86
C VAL A 97 -6.44 19.15 -0.20
N SER A 98 -5.33 19.83 0.02
CA SER A 98 -4.93 21.02 -0.72
C SER A 98 -4.53 20.77 -2.19
N SER A 99 -4.17 19.54 -2.56
CA SER A 99 -3.76 19.20 -3.93
C SER A 99 -3.87 17.69 -4.19
N PRO A 100 -3.84 17.28 -5.48
CA PRO A 100 -3.73 15.85 -5.84
C PRO A 100 -2.50 15.19 -5.22
N ALA A 101 -1.34 15.88 -5.24
CA ALA A 101 -0.10 15.35 -4.70
C ALA A 101 -0.17 15.00 -3.20
N VAL A 102 -0.93 15.76 -2.41
CA VAL A 102 -1.18 15.44 -0.99
C VAL A 102 -2.00 14.17 -0.85
N ALA A 103 -3.05 14.00 -1.65
CA ALA A 103 -3.88 12.79 -1.62
C ALA A 103 -3.13 11.54 -2.14
N GLU A 104 -2.26 11.71 -3.15
CA GLU A 104 -1.36 10.66 -3.65
C GLU A 104 -0.35 10.25 -2.58
N MET A 105 0.26 11.24 -1.89
CA MET A 105 1.23 10.97 -0.82
C MET A 105 0.59 10.31 0.40
N GLU A 106 -0.65 10.68 0.75
CA GLU A 106 -1.41 10.05 1.84
C GLU A 106 -1.53 8.55 1.63
N LYS A 107 -1.93 8.12 0.44
CA LYS A 107 -2.06 6.70 0.11
C LYS A 107 -0.73 5.95 0.22
N ILE A 108 0.32 6.53 -0.32
CA ILE A 108 1.67 5.95 -0.24
C ILE A 108 2.16 5.89 1.21
N LEU A 109 1.88 6.91 2.03
CA LEU A 109 2.23 6.91 3.45
C LEU A 109 1.54 5.77 4.21
N GLU A 110 0.24 5.54 3.99
CA GLU A 110 -0.49 4.43 4.64
C GLU A 110 0.16 3.07 4.35
N ASN A 111 0.49 2.79 3.09
CA ASN A 111 1.08 1.53 2.69
C ASN A 111 2.56 1.40 3.10
N THR A 112 3.32 2.49 3.03
CA THR A 112 4.70 2.57 3.52
C THR A 112 4.78 2.36 5.03
N TYR A 113 3.87 2.96 5.80
CA TYR A 113 3.77 2.75 7.24
C TYR A 113 3.60 1.27 7.58
N ARG A 114 2.71 0.58 6.88
CA ARG A 114 2.51 -0.88 7.07
C ARG A 114 3.75 -1.67 6.70
N ASN A 115 4.37 -1.37 5.55
CA ASN A 115 5.59 -2.04 5.09
C ASN A 115 6.73 -1.93 6.10
N ILE A 116 7.01 -0.72 6.59
CA ILE A 116 8.10 -0.45 7.55
C ILE A 116 7.85 -1.16 8.88
N ASN A 117 6.64 -1.10 9.40
CA ASN A 117 6.33 -1.74 10.68
C ASN A 117 6.37 -3.27 10.59
N ILE A 118 5.96 -3.86 9.47
CA ILE A 118 6.12 -5.30 9.23
C ILE A 118 7.61 -5.66 9.10
N GLY A 119 8.40 -4.86 8.36
CA GLY A 119 9.84 -5.02 8.26
C GLY A 119 10.54 -4.98 9.63
N LEU A 120 10.19 -4.02 10.47
CA LEU A 120 10.70 -3.92 11.84
C LEU A 120 10.39 -5.20 12.65
N VAL A 121 9.15 -5.67 12.62
CA VAL A 121 8.74 -6.87 13.38
C VAL A 121 9.43 -8.11 12.82
N ASN A 122 9.60 -8.22 11.50
CA ASN A 122 10.31 -9.32 10.86
C ASN A 122 11.80 -9.32 11.23
N GLU A 123 12.47 -8.17 11.21
CA GLU A 123 13.87 -8.03 11.65
C GLU A 123 14.04 -8.44 13.12
N LEU A 124 13.19 -7.91 13.99
CA LEU A 124 13.21 -8.27 15.41
C LEU A 124 12.88 -9.75 15.65
N THR A 125 12.08 -10.37 14.78
CA THR A 125 11.83 -11.82 14.84
C THR A 125 13.08 -12.63 14.58
N MET A 126 13.91 -12.22 13.62
CA MET A 126 15.19 -12.88 13.36
C MET A 126 16.11 -12.79 14.59
N LEU A 127 16.22 -11.60 15.19
CA LEU A 127 16.99 -11.38 16.41
C LEU A 127 16.45 -12.19 17.59
N CYS A 128 15.15 -12.11 17.86
CA CYS A 128 14.48 -12.85 18.95
C CYS A 128 14.68 -14.36 18.83
N ASN A 129 14.68 -14.88 17.61
CA ASN A 129 14.96 -16.30 17.38
C ASN A 129 16.38 -16.72 17.81
N GLU A 130 17.39 -15.88 17.59
CA GLU A 130 18.75 -16.14 18.06
C GLU A 130 18.87 -16.02 19.61
N MET A 131 18.06 -15.13 20.20
CA MET A 131 17.98 -14.94 21.66
C MET A 131 17.11 -16.00 22.37
N GLY A 132 16.38 -16.84 21.63
CA GLY A 132 15.43 -17.81 22.22
C GLY A 132 14.15 -17.17 22.75
N ILE A 133 13.77 -15.99 22.25
CA ILE A 133 12.58 -15.22 22.64
C ILE A 133 11.49 -15.42 21.58
N SER A 134 10.23 -15.53 22.02
CA SER A 134 9.08 -15.56 21.12
C SER A 134 8.64 -14.14 20.77
N MET A 135 8.85 -13.72 19.51
CA MET A 135 8.39 -12.40 19.05
C MET A 135 6.86 -12.27 19.09
N TRP A 136 6.11 -13.34 18.91
CA TRP A 136 4.65 -13.36 19.05
C TRP A 136 4.21 -12.95 20.47
N GLU A 137 4.87 -13.53 21.49
CA GLU A 137 4.61 -13.20 22.89
C GLU A 137 4.99 -11.73 23.20
N VAL A 138 6.10 -11.25 22.64
CA VAL A 138 6.53 -9.86 22.78
C VAL A 138 5.47 -8.90 22.22
N VAL A 139 4.95 -9.16 21.01
CA VAL A 139 3.89 -8.34 20.38
C VAL A 139 2.61 -8.42 21.21
N ASP A 140 2.24 -9.61 21.68
CA ASP A 140 1.04 -9.79 22.51
C ASP A 140 1.15 -9.06 23.85
N ALA A 141 2.30 -9.02 24.45
CA ALA A 141 2.54 -8.20 25.65
C ALA A 141 2.50 -6.70 25.33
N ALA A 142 3.16 -6.28 24.25
CA ALA A 142 3.23 -4.84 23.87
C ALA A 142 1.86 -4.26 23.52
N LYS A 143 0.97 -5.03 22.87
CA LYS A 143 -0.39 -4.56 22.51
C LYS A 143 -1.30 -4.31 23.70
N THR A 144 -0.95 -4.76 24.89
CA THR A 144 -1.69 -4.44 26.12
C THR A 144 -1.60 -2.96 26.48
N LYS A 145 -0.59 -2.24 25.94
CA LYS A 145 -0.48 -0.79 26.10
C LYS A 145 -1.56 -0.11 25.25
N PRO A 146 -2.45 0.70 25.86
CA PRO A 146 -3.63 1.24 25.18
C PRO A 146 -3.32 2.43 24.23
N TYR A 147 -2.07 2.88 24.14
CA TYR A 147 -1.63 4.01 23.30
C TYR A 147 -0.20 3.83 22.82
N GLY A 148 0.13 4.48 21.69
CA GLY A 148 1.50 4.57 21.17
C GLY A 148 2.09 3.26 20.66
N PHE A 149 1.28 2.21 20.49
CA PHE A 149 1.68 0.94 19.90
C PHE A 149 0.54 0.34 19.07
N GLN A 150 0.81 0.08 17.81
CA GLN A 150 -0.06 -0.68 16.93
C GLN A 150 0.60 -2.04 16.67
N PRO A 151 -0.07 -3.16 16.97
CA PRO A 151 0.53 -4.48 16.80
C PRO A 151 0.65 -4.87 15.33
N PHE A 152 1.85 -5.29 14.93
CA PHE A 152 2.13 -6.01 13.70
C PHE A 152 2.76 -7.36 14.08
N TYR A 153 2.43 -8.40 13.34
CA TYR A 153 2.92 -9.74 13.62
C TYR A 153 3.91 -10.19 12.54
N PRO A 154 4.90 -11.00 12.92
CA PRO A 154 5.86 -11.54 11.96
C PRO A 154 5.18 -12.46 10.94
N GLY A 155 5.70 -12.46 9.73
CA GLY A 155 5.23 -13.30 8.65
C GLY A 155 6.34 -13.76 7.71
N PRO A 156 6.01 -14.63 6.75
CA PRO A 156 6.98 -15.16 5.79
C PRO A 156 7.36 -14.17 4.68
N GLY A 157 6.95 -12.93 4.79
CA GLY A 157 7.13 -11.86 3.80
C GLY A 157 5.85 -11.09 3.58
N LEU A 158 5.83 -10.26 2.54
CA LEU A 158 4.68 -9.47 2.13
C LEU A 158 4.09 -10.04 0.85
N GLY A 159 2.76 -10.14 0.81
CA GLY A 159 2.02 -10.50 -0.39
C GLY A 159 1.01 -9.42 -0.79
N GLY A 160 0.35 -9.63 -1.94
CA GLY A 160 -0.54 -8.66 -2.55
C GLY A 160 0.21 -7.57 -3.32
N HIS A 161 -0.55 -6.65 -3.95
CA HIS A 161 0.04 -5.64 -4.84
C HIS A 161 0.48 -4.37 -4.09
N CYS A 162 -0.26 -3.93 -3.07
CA CYS A 162 -0.09 -2.60 -2.51
C CYS A 162 1.14 -2.49 -1.59
N ILE A 163 1.17 -3.29 -0.51
CA ILE A 163 2.20 -3.13 0.53
C ILE A 163 3.62 -3.41 0.03
N PRO A 164 3.89 -4.44 -0.80
CA PRO A 164 5.22 -4.66 -1.32
C PRO A 164 5.62 -3.69 -2.45
N LEU A 165 4.67 -3.12 -3.19
CA LEU A 165 4.97 -2.36 -4.41
C LEU A 165 4.92 -0.83 -4.23
N ASP A 166 3.92 -0.32 -3.52
CA ASP A 166 3.69 1.13 -3.42
C ASP A 166 4.87 1.92 -2.82
N PRO A 167 5.60 1.40 -1.82
CA PRO A 167 6.79 2.09 -1.31
C PRO A 167 7.90 2.26 -2.37
N TYR A 168 7.98 1.35 -3.37
CA TYR A 168 8.93 1.49 -4.48
C TYR A 168 8.61 2.71 -5.35
N TYR A 169 7.33 3.02 -5.57
CA TYR A 169 6.95 4.23 -6.31
C TYR A 169 7.51 5.48 -5.64
N LEU A 170 7.41 5.56 -4.30
CA LEU A 170 7.96 6.70 -3.57
C LEU A 170 9.49 6.72 -3.59
N SER A 171 10.14 5.57 -3.40
CA SER A 171 11.60 5.46 -3.48
C SER A 171 12.13 5.85 -4.87
N TRP A 172 11.43 5.46 -5.93
CA TRP A 172 11.75 5.85 -7.29
C TRP A 172 11.59 7.37 -7.49
N LYS A 173 10.45 7.92 -7.10
CA LYS A 173 10.15 9.37 -7.24
C LYS A 173 11.11 10.25 -6.44
N ALA A 174 11.50 9.82 -5.25
CA ALA A 174 12.42 10.53 -4.36
C ALA A 174 13.78 10.81 -5.02
N ARG A 175 14.22 9.95 -5.95
CA ARG A 175 15.49 10.13 -6.69
C ARG A 175 15.50 11.38 -7.56
N GLU A 176 14.35 11.82 -8.08
CA GLU A 176 14.23 13.07 -8.83
C GLU A 176 14.59 14.30 -7.98
N TYR A 177 14.40 14.17 -6.65
CA TYR A 177 14.74 15.20 -5.66
C TYR A 177 16.11 14.98 -5.01
N GLY A 178 16.90 14.04 -5.52
CA GLY A 178 18.19 13.68 -4.93
C GLY A 178 18.08 13.06 -3.53
N PHE A 179 16.90 12.52 -3.18
CA PHE A 179 16.61 11.95 -1.86
C PHE A 179 16.67 10.41 -1.86
N HIS A 180 17.30 9.85 -0.82
CA HIS A 180 17.38 8.41 -0.60
C HIS A 180 16.48 7.99 0.56
N THR A 181 15.52 7.12 0.29
CA THR A 181 14.51 6.65 1.26
C THR A 181 15.03 5.43 2.03
N SER A 182 16.04 5.61 2.87
CA SER A 182 16.76 4.51 3.54
C SER A 182 15.86 3.59 4.36
N MET A 183 14.87 4.12 5.10
CA MET A 183 13.94 3.30 5.89
C MET A 183 13.05 2.44 5.00
N ILE A 184 12.56 2.98 3.91
CA ILE A 184 11.74 2.25 2.95
C ILE A 184 12.55 1.11 2.34
N GLU A 185 13.71 1.43 1.76
CA GLU A 185 14.55 0.45 1.07
C GLU A 185 15.04 -0.66 2.02
N SER A 186 15.40 -0.30 3.26
CA SER A 186 15.78 -1.29 4.28
C SER A 186 14.64 -2.22 4.67
N SER A 187 13.43 -1.68 4.90
CA SER A 187 12.28 -2.50 5.27
C SER A 187 11.85 -3.44 4.15
N MET A 188 11.91 -2.97 2.91
CA MET A 188 11.61 -3.79 1.73
C MET A 188 12.59 -4.95 1.61
N MET A 189 13.89 -4.68 1.71
CA MET A 189 14.93 -5.71 1.68
C MET A 189 14.75 -6.76 2.78
N ILE A 190 14.34 -6.35 3.99
CA ILE A 190 14.07 -7.27 5.09
C ILE A 190 12.86 -8.16 4.76
N ASN A 191 11.75 -7.56 4.33
CA ASN A 191 10.53 -8.28 3.98
C ASN A 191 10.75 -9.27 2.84
N ASP A 192 11.51 -8.90 1.81
CA ASP A 192 11.83 -9.73 0.66
C ASP A 192 12.68 -10.96 1.01
N LYS A 193 13.48 -10.88 2.09
CA LYS A 193 14.29 -12.00 2.59
C LYS A 193 13.53 -12.98 3.47
N MET A 194 12.33 -12.64 3.93
CA MET A 194 11.60 -13.49 4.89
C MET A 194 11.22 -14.86 4.36
N PRO A 195 10.83 -15.06 3.08
CA PRO A 195 10.57 -16.41 2.56
C PRO A 195 11.79 -17.32 2.69
N GLU A 196 12.96 -16.85 2.26
CA GLU A 196 14.23 -17.59 2.37
C GLU A 196 14.59 -17.89 3.83
N TYR A 197 14.45 -16.90 4.71
CA TYR A 197 14.66 -17.09 6.15
C TYR A 197 13.75 -18.17 6.73
N CYS A 198 12.48 -18.23 6.34
CA CYS A 198 11.55 -19.27 6.79
C CYS A 198 11.98 -20.67 6.35
N VAL A 199 12.41 -20.81 5.09
CA VAL A 199 12.93 -22.08 4.56
C VAL A 199 14.20 -22.52 5.28
N ASP A 200 15.15 -21.62 5.48
CA ASP A 200 16.39 -21.88 6.22
C ASP A 200 16.10 -22.31 7.66
N ARG A 201 15.17 -21.62 8.31
CA ARG A 201 14.75 -21.97 9.67
C ARG A 201 14.10 -23.36 9.72
N ALA A 202 13.22 -23.69 8.78
CA ALA A 202 12.61 -25.00 8.66
C ALA A 202 13.68 -26.10 8.48
N SER A 203 14.66 -25.86 7.61
CA SER A 203 15.79 -26.75 7.38
C SER A 203 16.61 -26.99 8.66
N LYS A 204 16.97 -25.91 9.37
CA LYS A 204 17.68 -25.98 10.66
C LYS A 204 16.89 -26.78 11.72
N MET A 205 15.57 -26.56 11.78
CA MET A 205 14.69 -27.28 12.70
C MET A 205 14.58 -28.75 12.37
N LEU A 206 14.41 -29.13 11.11
CA LEU A 206 14.41 -30.52 10.65
C LEU A 206 15.71 -31.23 11.03
N ASN A 207 16.84 -30.61 10.77
CA ASN A 207 18.15 -31.17 11.08
C ASN A 207 18.35 -31.33 12.60
N ARG A 208 18.10 -30.29 13.39
CA ARG A 208 18.38 -30.30 14.84
C ARG A 208 17.41 -31.17 15.64
N ARG A 209 16.10 -31.10 15.34
CA ARG A 209 15.06 -31.77 16.14
C ARG A 209 14.68 -33.15 15.58
N ALA A 210 14.45 -33.23 14.25
CA ALA A 210 14.03 -34.48 13.62
C ALA A 210 15.20 -35.35 13.10
N LYS A 211 16.46 -34.86 13.16
CA LYS A 211 17.64 -35.51 12.61
C LYS A 211 17.49 -35.88 11.13
N ARG A 212 16.81 -35.03 10.35
CA ARG A 212 16.54 -35.22 8.93
C ARG A 212 17.06 -34.04 8.11
N ALA A 213 17.51 -34.31 6.87
CA ALA A 213 17.84 -33.28 5.93
C ALA A 213 16.55 -32.72 5.24
N MET A 214 16.58 -31.50 4.81
CA MET A 214 15.51 -30.94 3.96
C MET A 214 15.40 -31.69 2.64
N ASN A 215 16.53 -32.00 2.02
CA ASN A 215 16.58 -32.82 0.80
C ASN A 215 15.96 -34.21 1.04
N GLY A 216 14.99 -34.59 0.21
CA GLY A 216 14.22 -35.81 0.33
C GLY A 216 13.08 -35.78 1.37
N SER A 217 12.89 -34.67 2.09
CA SER A 217 11.75 -34.50 2.99
C SER A 217 10.50 -34.05 2.22
N LYS A 218 9.33 -34.54 2.67
CA LYS A 218 8.03 -34.03 2.19
C LYS A 218 7.59 -32.90 3.12
N VAL A 219 7.35 -31.72 2.55
CA VAL A 219 6.90 -30.53 3.26
C VAL A 219 5.53 -30.15 2.75
N LEU A 220 4.59 -29.92 3.67
CA LEU A 220 3.26 -29.39 3.35
C LEU A 220 3.23 -27.90 3.74
N VAL A 221 2.97 -27.04 2.76
CA VAL A 221 2.70 -25.62 2.98
C VAL A 221 1.18 -25.44 3.14
N LEU A 222 0.76 -24.88 4.28
CA LEU A 222 -0.64 -24.58 4.58
C LEU A 222 -0.91 -23.10 4.28
N GLY A 223 -1.88 -22.84 3.47
CA GLY A 223 -2.26 -21.50 3.05
C GLY A 223 -2.61 -21.56 1.57
N VAL A 224 -2.21 -20.69 0.85
CA VAL A 224 -1.26 -20.04 -0.03
C VAL A 224 -1.55 -18.56 -0.19
N ALA A 225 -2.83 -18.13 0.04
CA ALA A 225 -3.21 -16.73 -0.07
C ALA A 225 -2.37 -15.83 0.86
N TYR A 226 -2.12 -14.61 0.43
CA TYR A 226 -1.33 -13.67 1.21
C TYR A 226 -2.10 -13.10 2.42
N LYS A 227 -3.40 -13.29 2.47
CA LYS A 227 -4.29 -12.84 3.54
C LYS A 227 -5.33 -13.90 3.86
N GLN A 228 -5.76 -13.94 5.12
CA GLN A 228 -6.83 -14.83 5.58
C GLN A 228 -8.17 -14.49 4.89
N ASP A 229 -8.96 -15.50 4.62
CA ASP A 229 -10.33 -15.42 4.10
C ASP A 229 -10.47 -14.71 2.73
N ILE A 230 -9.43 -14.77 1.90
CA ILE A 230 -9.48 -14.30 0.51
C ILE A 230 -9.01 -15.38 -0.46
N ASP A 231 -9.51 -15.34 -1.67
CA ASP A 231 -9.12 -16.21 -2.79
C ASP A 231 -8.13 -15.50 -3.73
N ASP A 232 -7.03 -14.99 -3.16
CA ASP A 232 -5.97 -14.32 -3.92
C ASP A 232 -4.59 -14.82 -3.48
N TYR A 233 -3.93 -15.56 -4.36
CA TYR A 233 -2.59 -16.10 -4.15
C TYR A 233 -1.50 -15.33 -4.91
N ARG A 234 -1.87 -14.28 -5.64
CA ARG A 234 -0.93 -13.47 -6.42
C ARG A 234 0.07 -12.80 -5.48
N GLU A 235 1.33 -12.80 -5.89
CA GLU A 235 2.43 -12.24 -5.09
C GLU A 235 2.46 -12.79 -3.65
N SER A 236 1.98 -14.03 -3.44
CA SER A 236 2.10 -14.68 -2.15
C SER A 236 3.56 -15.06 -1.88
N PRO A 237 4.07 -14.86 -0.66
CA PRO A 237 5.41 -15.29 -0.27
C PRO A 237 5.54 -16.81 -0.04
N ALA A 238 4.46 -17.58 -0.26
CA ALA A 238 4.41 -19.03 -0.05
C ALA A 238 5.15 -19.87 -1.11
#